data_50e6de2654a270fe5fa6e93950638572
#
_entry.id   50e6de2654a270fe5fa6e93950638572
#
_cell.length_a   1.000
_cell.length_b   1.000
_cell.length_c   1.000
_cell.angle_alpha   90.00
_cell.angle_beta   90.00
_cell.angle_gamma   90.00
#
_symmetry.space_group_name_H-M   'P 1'
#
loop_
_entity.id
_entity.type
_entity.pdbx_description
1 polymer ?
#
loop_
_entity_poly.entity_id
_entity_poly.type
_entity_poly.pdbx_seq_one_letter_code
_entity_poly.pdbx_strand_id
1 'polypeptide(L)'
;NRSGEKNLIAKFLSPVTASFSPGIDFKPNANLSLFYSPISYKLIYVNDPSVAALNIHGNLEGEQSLRQMGSNLKIVYSNKFFEEKMNINTSLDLFSNYLERPQNLDVLWKTDINIQLIKNVSLNLVTELFYDDNISVILDSTGEPGVALSFTEALLIKYNIIF
;
A
#
# COMPACT_ATOMS: atom_id res chain seq x y z
N ASN A 1 9.78 -19.97 -24.38
CA ASN A 1 10.94 -20.48 -23.62
C ASN A 1 11.05 -19.66 -22.33
N ARG A 2 10.40 -20.12 -21.26
CA ARG A 2 10.66 -19.58 -19.92
C ARG A 2 11.96 -20.24 -19.44
N SER A 3 13.09 -19.57 -19.63
CA SER A 3 14.29 -19.88 -18.88
C SER A 3 13.99 -19.64 -17.41
N GLY A 4 14.07 -20.67 -16.59
CA GLY A 4 13.72 -20.61 -15.16
C GLY A 4 14.77 -19.89 -14.31
N GLU A 5 15.28 -18.74 -14.73
CA GLU A 5 16.12 -17.89 -13.92
C GLU A 5 15.26 -17.26 -12.82
N LYS A 6 15.52 -17.65 -11.59
CA LYS A 6 14.94 -17.04 -10.40
C LYS A 6 15.66 -15.73 -10.13
N ASN A 7 15.07 -14.61 -10.53
CA ASN A 7 15.57 -13.30 -10.15
C ASN A 7 15.23 -13.05 -8.68
N LEU A 8 16.24 -12.65 -7.92
CA LEU A 8 16.07 -12.24 -6.54
C LEU A 8 15.45 -10.83 -6.53
N ILE A 9 14.17 -10.72 -6.14
CA ILE A 9 13.41 -9.46 -6.15
C ILE A 9 13.46 -8.71 -4.80
N ALA A 10 13.92 -9.37 -3.73
CA ALA A 10 14.06 -8.79 -2.41
C ALA A 10 15.19 -9.44 -1.62
N LYS A 11 15.86 -8.67 -0.77
CA LYS A 11 16.94 -9.09 0.14
C LYS A 11 16.90 -8.23 1.40
N PHE A 12 17.70 -8.54 2.40
CA PHE A 12 17.80 -7.71 3.60
C PHE A 12 18.14 -6.25 3.24
N LEU A 13 17.33 -5.29 3.69
CA LEU A 13 17.38 -3.87 3.33
C LEU A 13 17.28 -3.59 1.80
N SER A 14 16.62 -4.46 1.06
CA SER A 14 16.43 -4.30 -0.39
C SER A 14 15.03 -4.76 -0.81
N PRO A 15 14.00 -3.86 -0.73
CA PRO A 15 14.06 -2.47 -0.30
C PRO A 15 13.91 -2.26 1.21
N VAL A 16 14.33 -1.09 1.69
CA VAL A 16 13.90 -0.49 2.94
C VAL A 16 13.20 0.83 2.66
N THR A 17 12.06 1.06 3.28
CA THR A 17 11.31 2.31 3.16
C THR A 17 11.31 3.04 4.50
N ALA A 18 11.68 4.32 4.49
CA ALA A 18 11.59 5.22 5.62
C ALA A 18 10.71 6.42 5.25
N SER A 19 9.81 6.82 6.15
CA SER A 19 8.93 7.98 5.94
C SER A 19 8.96 8.88 7.16
N PHE A 20 8.92 10.19 6.91
CA PHE A 20 8.78 11.21 7.93
C PHE A 20 7.73 12.23 7.47
N SER A 21 6.62 12.33 8.20
CA SER A 21 5.45 13.12 7.80
C SER A 21 4.90 13.87 9.00
N PRO A 22 5.50 15.02 9.39
CA PRO A 22 4.92 15.87 10.41
C PRO A 22 3.58 16.42 9.94
N GLY A 23 2.53 16.30 10.76
CA GLY A 23 1.19 16.65 10.31
C GLY A 23 0.20 16.80 11.46
N ILE A 24 -1.06 17.01 11.10
CA ILE A 24 -2.18 17.17 12.01
C ILE A 24 -3.10 15.97 11.84
N ASP A 25 -3.45 15.34 12.95
CA ASP A 25 -4.47 14.28 13.03
C ASP A 25 -5.75 14.86 13.62
N PHE A 26 -6.80 14.94 12.82
CA PHE A 26 -8.11 15.42 13.21
C PHE A 26 -9.09 14.27 13.31
N LYS A 27 -9.67 14.08 14.50
CA LYS A 27 -10.63 13.02 14.82
C LYS A 27 -11.99 13.62 15.14
N PRO A 28 -12.87 13.83 14.15
CA PRO A 28 -14.20 14.41 14.40
C PRO A 28 -15.09 13.51 15.27
N ASN A 29 -14.84 12.21 15.27
CA ASN A 29 -15.50 11.21 16.10
C ASN A 29 -14.62 9.98 16.31
N ALA A 30 -15.09 8.99 17.06
CA ALA A 30 -14.35 7.78 17.38
C ALA A 30 -14.08 6.86 16.15
N ASN A 31 -14.83 7.06 15.08
CA ASN A 31 -14.80 6.18 13.91
C ASN A 31 -13.96 6.74 12.75
N LEU A 32 -13.67 8.04 12.74
CA LEU A 32 -13.02 8.73 11.62
C LEU A 32 -11.78 9.48 12.10
N SER A 33 -10.65 9.25 11.42
CA SER A 33 -9.40 10.00 11.57
C SER A 33 -8.97 10.54 10.22
N LEU A 34 -8.57 11.79 10.19
CA LEU A 34 -8.08 12.53 9.03
C LEU A 34 -6.69 13.08 9.38
N PHE A 35 -5.66 12.47 8.84
CA PHE A 35 -4.28 12.94 9.00
C PHE A 35 -3.86 13.70 7.76
N TYR A 36 -3.36 14.91 7.92
CA TYR A 36 -2.78 15.69 6.84
C TYR A 36 -1.37 16.16 7.18
N SER A 37 -0.44 15.87 6.29
CA SER A 37 0.93 16.35 6.34
C SER A 37 1.22 17.20 5.10
N PRO A 38 1.43 18.50 5.22
CA PRO A 38 1.80 19.37 4.10
C PRO A 38 3.22 19.11 3.59
N ILE A 39 4.09 18.52 4.43
CA ILE A 39 5.47 18.17 4.09
C ILE A 39 5.73 16.75 4.56
N SER A 40 5.78 15.83 3.63
CA SER A 40 6.04 14.41 3.85
C SER A 40 7.28 14.01 3.05
N TYR A 41 8.23 13.35 3.69
CA TYR A 41 9.43 12.82 3.06
C TYR A 41 9.39 11.30 3.09
N LYS A 42 9.66 10.68 1.93
CA LYS A 42 9.73 9.23 1.78
C LYS A 42 11.05 8.87 1.10
N LEU A 43 11.76 7.94 1.67
CA LEU A 43 12.99 7.36 1.14
C LEU A 43 12.77 5.87 0.93
N ILE A 44 12.97 5.40 -0.29
CA ILE A 44 13.11 3.98 -0.61
C ILE A 44 14.58 3.75 -0.91
N TYR A 45 15.21 2.81 -0.23
CA TYR A 45 16.61 2.46 -0.43
C TYR A 45 16.75 0.96 -0.71
N VAL A 46 17.49 0.62 -1.75
CA VAL A 46 17.76 -0.75 -2.20
C VAL A 46 19.25 -1.02 -2.04
N ASN A 47 19.61 -1.68 -0.95
CA ASN A 47 21.03 -1.91 -0.59
C ASN A 47 21.75 -2.86 -1.56
N ASP A 48 21.07 -3.84 -2.11
CA ASP A 48 21.68 -4.80 -3.04
C ASP A 48 21.66 -4.28 -4.48
N PRO A 49 22.83 -4.10 -5.14
CA PRO A 49 22.89 -3.58 -6.50
C PRO A 49 22.16 -4.45 -7.54
N SER A 50 22.11 -5.77 -7.34
CA SER A 50 21.41 -6.67 -8.27
C SER A 50 19.89 -6.53 -8.20
N VAL A 51 19.36 -6.23 -7.01
CA VAL A 51 17.94 -5.91 -6.80
C VAL A 51 17.64 -4.52 -7.31
N ALA A 52 18.53 -3.53 -7.06
CA ALA A 52 18.37 -2.16 -7.55
C ALA A 52 18.33 -2.09 -9.09
N ALA A 53 19.14 -2.91 -9.77
CA ALA A 53 19.18 -2.98 -11.23
C ALA A 53 17.87 -3.46 -11.88
N LEU A 54 16.95 -4.05 -11.10
CA LEU A 54 15.64 -4.46 -11.60
C LEU A 54 14.66 -3.29 -11.72
N ASN A 55 14.93 -2.15 -11.07
CA ASN A 55 14.11 -0.92 -11.07
C ASN A 55 12.62 -1.13 -10.67
N ILE A 56 12.32 -2.23 -9.98
CA ILE A 56 10.95 -2.60 -9.58
C ILE A 56 10.49 -1.93 -8.29
N HIS A 57 11.37 -1.18 -7.61
CA HIS A 57 11.10 -0.49 -6.35
C HIS A 57 10.97 1.02 -6.53
N GLY A 58 10.83 1.50 -7.78
CA GLY A 58 10.71 2.92 -8.13
C GLY A 58 12.04 3.67 -8.25
N ASN A 59 13.17 3.04 -7.91
CA ASN A 59 14.49 3.64 -8.13
C ASN A 59 14.79 3.79 -9.63
N LEU A 60 15.49 4.86 -10.00
CA LEU A 60 15.93 5.07 -11.38
C LEU A 60 17.07 4.11 -11.75
N GLU A 61 17.28 3.94 -13.05
CA GLU A 61 18.34 3.09 -13.57
C GLU A 61 19.72 3.55 -13.06
N GLY A 62 20.45 2.63 -12.46
CA GLY A 62 21.76 2.90 -11.86
C GLY A 62 21.70 3.53 -10.46
N GLU A 63 20.53 3.83 -9.92
CA GLU A 63 20.37 4.38 -8.57
C GLU A 63 19.89 3.33 -7.58
N GLN A 64 20.34 3.45 -6.34
CA GLN A 64 19.91 2.57 -5.23
C GLN A 64 18.88 3.24 -4.32
N SER A 65 18.45 4.46 -4.62
CA SER A 65 17.48 5.17 -3.78
C SER A 65 16.48 5.96 -4.61
N LEU A 66 15.24 6.01 -4.11
CA LEU A 66 14.21 6.94 -4.53
C LEU A 66 13.88 7.86 -3.36
N ARG A 67 13.90 9.16 -3.60
CA ARG A 67 13.57 10.19 -2.60
C ARG A 67 12.37 10.97 -3.12
N GLN A 68 11.33 11.03 -2.29
CA GLN A 68 10.10 11.76 -2.60
C GLN A 68 9.83 12.76 -1.47
N MET A 69 9.40 13.95 -1.84
CA MET A 69 8.93 14.98 -0.91
C MET A 69 7.61 15.53 -1.42
N GLY A 70 6.62 15.57 -0.56
CA GLY A 70 5.28 15.93 -1.00
C GLY A 70 4.33 16.21 0.15
N SER A 71 3.02 16.15 -0.14
CA SER A 71 1.96 16.14 0.87
C SER A 71 1.33 14.76 0.98
N ASN A 72 0.88 14.43 2.18
CA ASN A 72 0.17 13.20 2.45
C ASN A 72 -1.18 13.50 3.14
N LEU A 73 -2.24 12.88 2.65
CA LEU A 73 -3.55 12.86 3.28
C LEU A 73 -3.94 11.41 3.53
N LYS A 74 -4.14 11.06 4.81
CA LYS A 74 -4.60 9.74 5.20
C LYS A 74 -5.96 9.84 5.89
N ILE A 75 -6.91 9.07 5.39
CA ILE A 75 -8.25 8.96 5.94
C ILE A 75 -8.42 7.53 6.46
N VAL A 76 -8.80 7.39 7.73
CA VAL A 76 -9.08 6.08 8.34
C VAL A 76 -10.48 6.10 8.90
N TYR A 77 -11.27 5.12 8.48
CA TYR A 77 -12.60 4.88 9.02
C TYR A 77 -12.70 3.47 9.59
N SER A 78 -13.19 3.37 10.83
CA SER A 78 -13.41 2.10 11.51
C SER A 78 -14.75 2.11 12.21
N ASN A 79 -15.59 1.14 11.95
CA ASN A 79 -16.89 1.04 12.61
C ASN A 79 -17.33 -0.41 12.76
N LYS A 80 -18.23 -0.62 13.72
CA LYS A 80 -18.87 -1.90 14.01
C LYS A 80 -20.37 -1.77 13.76
N PHE A 81 -20.94 -2.77 13.13
CA PHE A 81 -22.34 -2.85 12.76
C PHE A 81 -22.96 -4.17 13.25
N PHE A 82 -24.29 -4.23 13.29
CA PHE A 82 -25.06 -5.45 13.62
C PHE A 82 -24.63 -6.08 14.95
N GLU A 83 -24.66 -5.30 16.05
CA GLU A 83 -24.24 -5.75 17.38
C GLU A 83 -22.80 -6.29 17.38
N GLU A 84 -21.88 -5.57 16.72
CA GLU A 84 -20.47 -5.92 16.56
C GLU A 84 -20.18 -7.16 15.70
N LYS A 85 -21.17 -7.75 15.05
CA LYS A 85 -20.97 -8.90 14.18
C LYS A 85 -20.25 -8.55 12.87
N MET A 86 -20.30 -7.31 12.46
CA MET A 86 -19.59 -6.83 11.28
C MET A 86 -18.66 -5.68 11.65
N ASN A 87 -17.37 -5.81 11.38
CA ASN A 87 -16.37 -4.77 11.56
C ASN A 87 -15.86 -4.33 10.19
N ILE A 88 -15.86 -3.03 9.93
CA ILE A 88 -15.30 -2.42 8.72
C ILE A 88 -14.13 -1.54 9.16
N ASN A 89 -12.95 -1.78 8.57
CA ASN A 89 -11.79 -0.91 8.68
C ASN A 89 -11.37 -0.53 7.26
N THR A 90 -11.37 0.74 6.95
CA THR A 90 -10.92 1.24 5.65
C THR A 90 -9.95 2.39 5.83
N SER A 91 -8.93 2.43 4.98
CA SER A 91 -7.96 3.52 4.95
C SER A 91 -7.67 3.93 3.52
N LEU A 92 -7.72 5.22 3.28
CA LEU A 92 -7.30 5.85 2.04
C LEU A 92 -6.07 6.70 2.32
N ASP A 93 -4.98 6.42 1.64
CA ASP A 93 -3.71 7.14 1.73
C ASP A 93 -3.42 7.78 0.37
N LEU A 94 -3.29 9.11 0.35
CA LEU A 94 -3.07 9.91 -0.84
C LEU A 94 -1.76 10.66 -0.69
N PHE A 95 -0.86 10.51 -1.66
CA PHE A 95 0.42 11.21 -1.67
C PHE A 95 0.63 11.94 -2.99
N SER A 96 1.03 13.22 -2.91
CA SER A 96 1.40 14.04 -4.06
C SER A 96 2.87 14.40 -3.95
N ASN A 97 3.69 13.96 -4.92
CA ASN A 97 5.12 14.22 -4.94
C ASN A 97 5.43 15.60 -5.54
N TYR A 98 5.95 16.52 -4.73
CA TYR A 98 6.31 17.88 -5.17
C TYR A 98 7.53 17.93 -6.08
N LEU A 99 8.40 16.93 -6.00
CA LEU A 99 9.64 16.88 -6.76
C LEU A 99 9.42 16.34 -8.18
N GLU A 100 8.34 15.58 -8.38
CA GLU A 100 8.05 14.94 -9.63
C GLU A 100 6.54 14.91 -9.87
N ARG A 101 6.07 15.62 -10.91
CA ARG A 101 4.68 15.64 -11.33
C ARG A 101 3.67 15.82 -10.18
N PRO A 102 3.66 16.97 -9.48
CA PRO A 102 2.81 17.17 -8.29
C PRO A 102 1.31 17.09 -8.57
N GLN A 103 0.90 17.13 -9.85
CA GLN A 103 -0.48 16.88 -10.27
C GLN A 103 -0.87 15.38 -10.23
N ASN A 104 0.10 14.47 -10.18
CA ASN A 104 -0.17 13.05 -10.05
C ASN A 104 -0.35 12.71 -8.57
N LEU A 105 -1.28 11.81 -8.31
CA LEU A 105 -1.65 11.41 -6.96
C LEU A 105 -1.46 9.91 -6.82
N ASP A 106 -0.54 9.52 -5.95
CA ASP A 106 -0.42 8.13 -5.53
C ASP A 106 -1.58 7.78 -4.60
N VAL A 107 -2.21 6.66 -4.82
CA VAL A 107 -3.39 6.22 -4.10
C VAL A 107 -3.16 4.82 -3.54
N LEU A 108 -3.36 4.67 -2.23
CA LEU A 108 -3.44 3.37 -1.59
C LEU A 108 -4.74 3.30 -0.78
N TRP A 109 -5.68 2.50 -1.24
CA TRP A 109 -6.93 2.27 -0.54
C TRP A 109 -7.03 0.83 -0.10
N LYS A 110 -7.13 0.64 1.21
CA LYS A 110 -7.29 -0.68 1.85
C LYS A 110 -8.62 -0.76 2.56
N THR A 111 -9.29 -1.90 2.43
CA THR A 111 -10.52 -2.17 3.18
C THR A 111 -10.46 -3.60 3.73
N ASP A 112 -10.77 -3.73 5.00
CA ASP A 112 -10.93 -5.00 5.72
C ASP A 112 -12.35 -5.05 6.29
N ILE A 113 -13.14 -6.02 5.83
CA ILE A 113 -14.49 -6.28 6.31
C ILE A 113 -14.49 -7.65 6.97
N ASN A 114 -14.74 -7.69 8.27
CA ASN A 114 -14.87 -8.93 9.02
C ASN A 114 -16.32 -9.13 9.44
N ILE A 115 -16.90 -10.28 9.10
CA ILE A 115 -18.27 -10.65 9.42
C ILE A 115 -18.27 -11.93 10.26
N GLN A 116 -18.75 -11.85 11.48
CA GLN A 116 -18.96 -13.02 12.35
C GLN A 116 -20.23 -13.77 11.92
N LEU A 117 -20.05 -14.96 11.36
CA LEU A 117 -21.17 -15.80 10.91
C LEU A 117 -21.80 -16.57 12.06
N ILE A 118 -20.95 -17.21 12.87
CA ILE A 118 -21.33 -17.93 14.10
C ILE A 118 -20.23 -17.72 15.15
N LYS A 119 -20.43 -18.19 16.38
CA LYS A 119 -19.54 -17.94 17.53
C LYS A 119 -18.04 -18.06 17.24
N ASN A 120 -17.64 -19.05 16.43
CA ASN A 120 -16.23 -19.38 16.19
C ASN A 120 -15.82 -19.21 14.72
N VAL A 121 -16.74 -18.80 13.83
CA VAL A 121 -16.47 -18.67 12.38
C VAL A 121 -16.73 -17.26 11.93
N SER A 122 -15.76 -16.67 11.24
CA SER A 122 -15.92 -15.39 10.59
C SER A 122 -15.45 -15.43 9.13
N LEU A 123 -16.07 -14.57 8.33
CA LEU A 123 -15.69 -14.27 6.96
C LEU A 123 -14.93 -12.95 6.96
N ASN A 124 -13.81 -12.91 6.27
CA ASN A 124 -13.01 -11.68 6.16
C ASN A 124 -12.72 -11.39 4.70
N LEU A 125 -13.20 -10.25 4.22
CA LEU A 125 -12.90 -9.69 2.90
C LEU A 125 -11.86 -8.60 3.06
N VAL A 126 -10.73 -8.77 2.39
CA VAL A 126 -9.67 -7.76 2.32
C VAL A 126 -9.54 -7.30 0.88
N THR A 127 -9.56 -5.99 0.66
CA THR A 127 -9.32 -5.39 -0.65
C THR A 127 -8.22 -4.33 -0.55
N GLU A 128 -7.39 -4.26 -1.58
CA GLU A 128 -6.38 -3.22 -1.73
C GLU A 128 -6.41 -2.71 -3.17
N LEU A 129 -6.53 -1.40 -3.31
CA LEU A 129 -6.38 -0.68 -4.56
C LEU A 129 -5.14 0.21 -4.45
N PHE A 130 -4.23 0.04 -5.39
CA PHE A 130 -2.96 0.76 -5.43
C PHE A 130 -2.76 1.40 -6.81
N TYR A 131 -2.38 2.66 -6.80
CA TYR A 131 -1.96 3.40 -7.96
C TYR A 131 -0.77 4.28 -7.59
N ASP A 132 0.31 4.18 -8.36
CA ASP A 132 1.52 5.00 -8.24
C ASP A 132 2.11 5.11 -9.65
N ASP A 133 2.24 6.31 -10.17
CA ASP A 133 2.71 6.54 -11.54
C ASP A 133 4.23 6.34 -11.70
N ASN A 134 4.96 6.21 -10.61
CA ASN A 134 6.39 5.91 -10.59
C ASN A 134 6.67 4.40 -10.53
N ILE A 135 5.65 3.57 -10.28
CA ILE A 135 5.80 2.12 -10.18
C ILE A 135 5.18 1.47 -11.42
N SER A 136 6.02 0.79 -12.19
CA SER A 136 5.56 0.00 -13.32
C SER A 136 5.09 -1.38 -12.87
N VAL A 137 3.90 -1.76 -13.27
CA VAL A 137 3.37 -3.12 -13.10
C VAL A 137 3.30 -3.82 -14.46
N ILE A 138 3.38 -5.14 -14.48
CA ILE A 138 3.21 -5.92 -15.71
C ILE A 138 1.70 -5.96 -16.01
N LEU A 139 1.28 -5.31 -17.10
CA LEU A 139 -0.13 -5.04 -17.40
C LEU A 139 -0.86 -6.19 -18.09
N ASP A 140 -0.16 -6.97 -18.92
CA ASP A 140 -0.83 -7.95 -19.76
C ASP A 140 0.05 -9.16 -20.14
N SER A 141 -0.47 -9.96 -21.07
CA SER A 141 0.21 -11.12 -21.64
C SER A 141 1.45 -10.79 -22.50
N THR A 142 1.67 -9.51 -22.83
CA THR A 142 2.85 -9.06 -23.60
C THR A 142 4.07 -8.88 -22.70
N GLY A 143 3.84 -8.70 -21.37
CA GLY A 143 4.90 -8.53 -20.38
C GLY A 143 5.54 -7.15 -20.39
N GLU A 144 4.93 -6.17 -21.10
CA GLU A 144 5.41 -4.81 -21.12
C GLU A 144 5.06 -4.11 -19.78
N PRO A 145 6.05 -3.45 -19.14
CA PRO A 145 5.80 -2.69 -17.94
C PRO A 145 5.02 -1.41 -18.26
N GLY A 146 4.03 -1.10 -17.44
CA GLY A 146 3.27 0.14 -17.56
C GLY A 146 2.71 0.58 -16.22
N VAL A 147 2.31 1.85 -16.14
CA VAL A 147 1.62 2.39 -14.97
C VAL A 147 0.19 1.88 -14.99
N ALA A 148 -0.22 1.18 -13.92
CA ALA A 148 -1.57 0.65 -13.83
C ALA A 148 -2.14 0.74 -12.42
N LEU A 149 -3.46 0.76 -12.40
CA LEU A 149 -4.23 0.53 -11.20
C LEU A 149 -4.12 -0.95 -10.82
N SER A 150 -3.55 -1.24 -9.66
CA SER A 150 -3.51 -2.58 -9.09
C SER A 150 -4.69 -2.76 -8.13
N PHE A 151 -5.48 -3.81 -8.34
CA PHE A 151 -6.55 -4.20 -7.43
C PHE A 151 -6.33 -5.64 -6.97
N THR A 152 -6.28 -5.82 -5.66
CA THR A 152 -6.11 -7.13 -5.03
C THR A 152 -7.27 -7.38 -4.09
N GLU A 153 -7.80 -8.60 -4.10
CA GLU A 153 -8.84 -9.03 -3.19
C GLU A 153 -8.51 -10.39 -2.57
N ALA A 154 -8.89 -10.59 -1.33
CA ALA A 154 -8.78 -11.87 -0.65
C ALA A 154 -10.02 -12.11 0.22
N LEU A 155 -10.64 -13.29 0.05
CA LEU A 155 -11.74 -13.75 0.88
C LEU A 155 -11.24 -14.90 1.76
N LEU A 156 -11.32 -14.72 3.08
CA LEU A 156 -10.78 -15.66 4.07
C LEU A 156 -11.90 -16.12 4.99
N ILE A 157 -11.94 -17.43 5.26
CA ILE A 157 -12.76 -17.99 6.34
C ILE A 157 -11.83 -18.25 7.53
N LYS A 158 -12.15 -17.65 8.68
CA LYS A 158 -11.38 -17.80 9.92
C LYS A 158 -12.18 -18.63 10.92
N TYR A 159 -11.52 -19.61 11.52
CA TYR A 159 -12.06 -20.42 12.61
C TYR A 159 -11.21 -20.22 13.86
N ASN A 160 -11.83 -19.74 14.94
CA ASN A 160 -11.16 -19.48 16.22
C ASN A 160 -11.62 -20.49 17.28
N ILE A 161 -10.67 -21.19 17.90
CA ILE A 161 -10.92 -22.08 19.03
C ILE A 161 -10.39 -21.37 20.27
N ILE A 162 -11.28 -21.17 21.26
CA ILE A 162 -10.91 -20.64 22.58
C ILE A 162 -10.97 -21.83 23.53
N PHE A 163 -9.83 -22.19 24.10
CA PHE A 163 -9.70 -23.25 25.10
C PHE A 163 -9.89 -22.69 26.51
#